data_27ae082266edc0f1b6cdb658f7ab7bde
#
_entry.id   27ae082266edc0f1b6cdb658f7ab7bde
#
_cell.length_a   1.000
_cell.length_b   1.000
_cell.length_c   1.000
_cell.angle_alpha   90.00
_cell.angle_beta   90.00
_cell.angle_gamma   90.00
#
_symmetry.space_group_name_H-M   'P 1'
#
loop_
_entity.id
_entity.type
_entity.pdbx_description
1 polymer ?
#
loop_
_entity_poly.entity_id
_entity_poly.type
_entity_poly.pdbx_seq_one_letter_code
_entity_poly.pdbx_strand_id
1 'polypeptide(L)'
;MGDGNECGTAFLREAADIVRRAADDAGARQADRPKVHVIVRKRDVAPEEAIAQEARRGYDLLVVGIANVADPSGGFHADLSRLLGKFQGSLAVVVTRGTFEDDPGAKIERVLTPVTGNENSRRGAEVAVTLAGSAHARISALSVTSPEERRHHQFRRETKAVAEEIRRIAKQLNTKVRMIIRADRVTEDAILHTIERGKIDLVVMGASRRPGDALSFGSVANALIRKAPCSLVIVAPQMRGATRSATTGPDVAAAG
;
A
#
# COMPACT_ATOMS: atom_id res chain seq x y z
N MET A 1 33.91 18.48 7.65
CA MET A 1 33.36 17.31 6.93
C MET A 1 32.73 16.32 7.92
N GLY A 2 31.77 16.74 8.72
CA GLY A 2 31.17 15.97 9.81
C GLY A 2 29.67 15.91 9.83
N ASP A 3 28.95 16.79 9.13
CA ASP A 3 27.53 17.04 9.41
C ASP A 3 26.52 16.16 8.66
N GLY A 4 26.94 15.39 7.66
CA GLY A 4 26.02 14.56 6.85
C GLY A 4 25.58 13.25 7.53
N ASN A 5 26.30 12.78 8.53
CA ASN A 5 26.01 11.48 9.18
C ASN A 5 25.07 11.62 10.39
N GLU A 6 25.09 12.77 11.05
CA GLU A 6 24.22 13.04 12.21
C GLU A 6 22.77 13.29 11.80
N CYS A 7 22.54 14.00 10.69
CA CYS A 7 21.20 14.26 10.18
C CYS A 7 20.50 12.97 9.74
N GLY A 8 21.22 12.06 9.07
CA GLY A 8 20.67 10.76 8.66
C GLY A 8 20.30 9.85 9.84
N THR A 9 21.10 9.85 10.90
CA THR A 9 20.82 9.05 12.11
C THR A 9 19.67 9.61 12.94
N ALA A 10 19.51 10.94 12.99
CA ALA A 10 18.39 11.59 13.66
C ALA A 10 17.06 11.24 12.97
N PHE A 11 16.98 11.36 11.65
CA PHE A 11 15.78 11.00 10.86
C PHE A 11 15.38 9.52 11.05
N LEU A 12 16.36 8.61 11.08
CA LEU A 12 16.09 7.18 11.26
C LEU A 12 15.60 6.83 12.68
N ARG A 13 16.08 7.54 13.69
CA ARG A 13 15.56 7.42 15.06
C ARG A 13 14.13 7.92 15.14
N GLU A 14 13.84 9.07 14.55
CA GLU A 14 12.51 9.64 14.51
C GLU A 14 11.52 8.72 13.78
N ALA A 15 11.89 8.12 12.65
CA ALA A 15 11.08 7.14 11.95
C ALA A 15 10.80 5.89 12.81
N ALA A 16 11.80 5.39 13.54
CA ALA A 16 11.63 4.27 14.46
C ALA A 16 10.69 4.63 15.63
N ASP A 17 10.78 5.85 16.13
CA ASP A 17 9.94 6.33 17.24
C ASP A 17 8.50 6.58 16.79
N ILE A 18 8.28 6.99 15.53
CA ILE A 18 6.93 7.07 14.94
C ILE A 18 6.29 5.69 14.88
N VAL A 19 7.01 4.67 14.40
CA VAL A 19 6.48 3.30 14.31
C VAL A 19 6.19 2.73 15.70
N ARG A 20 7.05 2.99 16.69
CA ARG A 20 6.82 2.57 18.09
C ARG A 20 5.59 3.23 18.68
N ARG A 21 5.46 4.56 18.53
CA ARG A 21 4.28 5.31 18.99
C ARG A 21 3.00 4.80 18.35
N ALA A 22 3.00 4.57 17.04
CA ALA A 22 1.85 4.01 16.34
C ALA A 22 1.44 2.62 16.87
N ALA A 23 2.41 1.79 17.27
CA ALA A 23 2.14 0.50 17.89
C ALA A 23 1.58 0.64 19.31
N ASP A 24 2.03 1.63 20.08
CA ASP A 24 1.53 1.94 21.42
C ASP A 24 0.09 2.48 21.36
N ASP A 25 -0.19 3.39 20.43
CA ASP A 25 -1.52 3.96 20.21
C ASP A 25 -2.54 2.92 19.72
N ALA A 26 -2.07 1.91 18.98
CA ALA A 26 -2.89 0.76 18.57
C ALA A 26 -3.22 -0.21 19.72
N GLY A 27 -2.75 0.04 20.94
CA GLY A 27 -3.02 -0.79 22.11
C GLY A 27 -2.35 -2.17 22.05
N ALA A 28 -1.28 -2.32 21.28
CA ALA A 28 -0.53 -3.56 21.17
C ALA A 28 0.03 -3.98 22.55
N ARG A 29 -0.25 -5.23 22.95
CA ARG A 29 0.36 -5.80 24.17
C ARG A 29 1.87 -5.82 24.02
N GLN A 30 2.60 -5.69 25.11
CA GLN A 30 4.08 -5.63 25.09
C GLN A 30 4.72 -6.84 24.38
N ALA A 31 4.08 -8.00 24.39
CA ALA A 31 4.51 -9.20 23.67
C ALA A 31 4.28 -9.14 22.15
N ASP A 32 3.31 -8.33 21.70
CA ASP A 32 2.92 -8.22 20.28
C ASP A 32 3.51 -6.96 19.62
N ARG A 33 4.35 -6.20 20.33
CA ARG A 33 4.99 -5.00 19.79
C ARG A 33 5.97 -5.36 18.68
N PRO A 34 5.86 -4.73 17.50
CA PRO A 34 6.79 -4.99 16.41
C PRO A 34 8.21 -4.60 16.83
N LYS A 35 9.16 -5.52 16.63
CA LYS A 35 10.60 -5.20 16.79
C LYS A 35 11.04 -4.38 15.60
N VAL A 36 11.32 -3.09 15.83
CA VAL A 36 11.83 -2.20 14.79
C VAL A 36 13.36 -2.28 14.78
N HIS A 37 13.91 -2.74 13.66
CA HIS A 37 15.34 -2.73 13.39
C HIS A 37 15.65 -1.65 12.36
N VAL A 38 16.46 -0.68 12.75
CA VAL A 38 16.95 0.36 11.84
C VAL A 38 18.30 -0.08 11.28
N ILE A 39 18.38 -0.26 9.97
CA ILE A 39 19.58 -0.67 9.26
C ILE A 39 20.08 0.50 8.43
N VAL A 40 21.26 1.00 8.76
CA VAL A 40 21.96 2.04 8.00
C VAL A 40 22.99 1.38 7.11
N ARG A 41 22.90 1.59 5.80
CA ARG A 41 23.91 1.12 4.84
C ARG A 41 24.81 2.28 4.43
N LYS A 42 26.10 2.02 4.27
CA LYS A 42 27.03 2.99 3.72
C LYS A 42 26.69 3.29 2.24
N ARG A 43 27.01 4.49 1.78
CA ARG A 43 26.76 4.93 0.41
C ARG A 43 27.56 4.22 -0.68
N ASP A 44 28.39 3.26 -0.32
CA ASP A 44 29.26 2.52 -1.23
C ASP A 44 28.52 1.51 -2.12
N VAL A 45 27.26 1.22 -1.76
CA VAL A 45 26.38 0.32 -2.52
C VAL A 45 25.19 1.15 -3.03
N ALA A 46 24.82 0.97 -4.28
CA ALA A 46 23.63 1.62 -4.84
C ALA A 46 22.40 1.28 -3.98
N PRO A 47 21.54 2.26 -3.63
CA PRO A 47 20.38 2.02 -2.76
C PRO A 47 19.52 0.85 -3.20
N GLU A 48 19.37 0.67 -4.52
CA GLU A 48 18.60 -0.41 -5.13
C GLU A 48 19.19 -1.79 -4.80
N GLU A 49 20.51 -1.89 -4.82
CA GLU A 49 21.20 -3.14 -4.53
C GLU A 49 21.14 -3.46 -3.04
N ALA A 50 21.30 -2.46 -2.18
CA ALA A 50 21.18 -2.61 -0.73
C ALA A 50 19.77 -3.10 -0.32
N ILE A 51 18.71 -2.51 -0.90
CA ILE A 51 17.33 -2.92 -0.67
C ILE A 51 17.06 -4.32 -1.25
N ALA A 52 17.57 -4.62 -2.45
CA ALA A 52 17.43 -5.94 -3.06
C ALA A 52 18.12 -7.05 -2.23
N GLN A 53 19.28 -6.79 -1.67
CA GLN A 53 19.99 -7.72 -0.78
C GLN A 53 19.20 -7.94 0.51
N GLU A 54 18.66 -6.87 1.12
CA GLU A 54 17.87 -6.99 2.33
C GLU A 54 16.56 -7.74 2.06
N ALA A 55 15.88 -7.45 0.95
CA ALA A 55 14.65 -8.11 0.55
C ALA A 55 14.80 -9.63 0.33
N ARG A 56 15.98 -10.11 -0.02
CA ARG A 56 16.28 -11.56 -0.15
C ARG A 56 16.25 -12.32 1.18
N ARG A 57 16.25 -11.62 2.31
CA ARG A 57 16.16 -12.25 3.65
C ARG A 57 14.78 -12.81 3.98
N GLY A 58 13.82 -12.71 3.06
CA GLY A 58 12.53 -13.39 3.17
C GLY A 58 11.45 -12.58 3.88
N TYR A 59 11.42 -11.27 3.69
CA TYR A 59 10.32 -10.42 4.16
C TYR A 59 9.02 -10.73 3.44
N ASP A 60 7.92 -10.75 4.18
CA ASP A 60 6.58 -11.00 3.64
C ASP A 60 5.98 -9.75 2.97
N LEU A 61 6.39 -8.56 3.40
CA LEU A 61 5.94 -7.27 2.87
C LEU A 61 7.11 -6.29 2.77
N LEU A 62 7.26 -5.68 1.61
CA LEU A 62 8.12 -4.53 1.39
C LEU A 62 7.25 -3.28 1.29
N VAL A 63 7.52 -2.29 2.13
CA VAL A 63 6.87 -0.97 2.06
C VAL A 63 7.88 0.05 1.55
N VAL A 64 7.53 0.76 0.49
CA VAL A 64 8.40 1.78 -0.13
C VAL A 64 7.66 3.11 -0.17
N GLY A 65 8.21 4.10 0.51
CA GLY A 65 7.74 5.49 0.43
C GLY A 65 8.41 6.21 -0.74
N ILE A 66 7.63 6.97 -1.48
CA ILE A 66 8.07 7.71 -2.66
C ILE A 66 7.57 9.16 -2.53
N ALA A 67 8.49 10.10 -2.39
CA ALA A 67 8.17 11.52 -2.33
C ALA A 67 7.90 12.10 -3.73
N ASN A 68 8.71 11.73 -4.73
CA ASN A 68 8.58 12.19 -6.12
C ASN A 68 8.35 11.01 -7.07
N VAL A 69 7.13 10.91 -7.57
CA VAL A 69 6.68 9.78 -8.40
C VAL A 69 6.97 9.99 -9.88
N ALA A 70 7.20 11.21 -10.29
CA ALA A 70 7.08 11.58 -11.70
C ALA A 70 8.42 11.49 -12.45
N ASP A 71 8.64 10.40 -13.13
CA ASP A 71 9.18 10.46 -14.48
C ASP A 71 8.20 11.29 -15.34
N PRO A 72 8.66 12.21 -16.18
CA PRO A 72 7.81 12.95 -17.13
C PRO A 72 6.91 12.05 -17.99
N SER A 73 7.28 10.79 -18.20
CA SER A 73 6.47 9.76 -18.87
C SER A 73 5.34 9.19 -18.02
N GLY A 74 5.26 9.55 -16.73
CA GLY A 74 4.20 9.12 -15.82
C GLY A 74 4.37 7.74 -15.18
N GLY A 75 5.57 7.16 -15.28
CA GLY A 75 5.99 5.94 -14.59
C GLY A 75 6.79 6.21 -13.32
N PHE A 76 7.17 5.17 -12.63
CA PHE A 76 8.16 5.25 -11.58
C PHE A 76 9.55 5.45 -12.17
N HIS A 77 10.43 6.16 -11.47
CA HIS A 77 11.84 6.23 -11.86
C HIS A 77 12.39 4.83 -12.21
N ALA A 78 13.19 4.74 -13.26
CA ALA A 78 13.69 3.47 -13.78
C ALA A 78 14.37 2.61 -12.72
N ASP A 79 15.13 3.24 -11.82
CA ASP A 79 15.84 2.55 -10.74
C ASP A 79 14.88 1.94 -9.72
N LEU A 80 13.83 2.67 -9.33
CA LEU A 80 12.78 2.17 -8.46
C LEU A 80 12.01 1.03 -9.13
N SER A 81 11.67 1.18 -10.42
CA SER A 81 11.01 0.13 -11.21
C SER A 81 11.84 -1.14 -11.27
N ARG A 82 13.14 -1.01 -11.46
CA ARG A 82 14.09 -2.13 -11.51
C ARG A 82 14.21 -2.83 -10.14
N LEU A 83 14.28 -2.04 -9.06
CA LEU A 83 14.31 -2.55 -7.70
C LEU A 83 13.06 -3.36 -7.37
N LEU A 84 11.89 -2.73 -7.53
CA LEU A 84 10.61 -3.30 -7.15
C LEU A 84 10.16 -4.42 -8.08
N GLY A 85 10.60 -4.40 -9.35
CA GLY A 85 10.35 -5.46 -10.33
C GLY A 85 11.00 -6.80 -9.95
N LYS A 86 12.12 -6.77 -9.23
CA LYS A 86 12.84 -7.97 -8.76
C LYS A 86 12.32 -8.55 -7.44
N PHE A 87 11.58 -7.75 -6.67
CA PHE A 87 11.04 -8.21 -5.40
C PHE A 87 9.79 -9.06 -5.63
N GLN A 88 9.81 -10.29 -5.13
CA GLN A 88 8.74 -11.28 -5.38
C GLN A 88 7.65 -11.29 -4.30
N GLY A 89 7.94 -10.80 -3.10
CA GLY A 89 6.99 -10.71 -1.99
C GLY A 89 5.88 -9.70 -2.19
N SER A 90 5.02 -9.53 -1.21
CA SER A 90 4.00 -8.49 -1.22
C SER A 90 4.63 -7.11 -1.15
N LEU A 91 4.08 -6.15 -1.89
CA LEU A 91 4.61 -4.80 -2.02
C LEU A 91 3.53 -3.79 -1.66
N ALA A 92 3.89 -2.80 -0.84
CA ALA A 92 3.11 -1.60 -0.65
C ALA A 92 3.93 -0.38 -1.11
N VAL A 93 3.37 0.41 -1.99
CA VAL A 93 3.94 1.68 -2.43
C VAL A 93 3.14 2.81 -1.82
N VAL A 94 3.82 3.68 -1.09
CA VAL A 94 3.24 4.85 -0.43
C VAL A 94 3.71 6.09 -1.17
N VAL A 95 2.77 6.87 -1.67
CA VAL A 95 3.00 8.17 -2.29
C VAL A 95 2.44 9.24 -1.37
N THR A 96 3.29 10.08 -0.82
CA THR A 96 2.90 11.17 0.08
C THR A 96 2.53 12.40 -0.71
N ARG A 97 1.38 13.02 -0.39
CA ARG A 97 0.90 14.26 -1.01
C ARG A 97 -0.01 15.04 -0.08
N GLY A 98 -0.19 16.32 -0.39
CA GLY A 98 -1.04 17.22 0.36
C GLY A 98 -0.55 17.34 1.81
N THR A 99 -1.45 17.29 2.77
CA THR A 99 -1.14 17.54 4.19
C THR A 99 0.02 16.66 4.72
N PHE A 100 0.16 15.42 4.24
CA PHE A 100 1.22 14.51 4.71
C PHE A 100 2.59 14.79 4.08
N GLU A 101 2.66 15.60 3.02
CA GLU A 101 3.92 16.08 2.44
C GLU A 101 4.53 17.15 3.33
N ASP A 102 3.68 18.05 3.87
CA ASP A 102 4.09 19.15 4.73
C ASP A 102 4.21 18.75 6.20
N ASP A 103 3.33 17.84 6.66
CA ASP A 103 3.29 17.32 8.03
C ASP A 103 3.12 15.79 8.02
N PRO A 104 4.22 15.03 8.09
CA PRO A 104 4.17 13.57 8.16
C PRO A 104 3.43 13.01 9.38
N GLY A 105 3.25 13.81 10.44
CA GLY A 105 2.49 13.48 11.64
C GLY A 105 1.02 13.83 11.55
N ALA A 106 0.55 14.37 10.44
CA ALA A 106 -0.84 14.76 10.25
C ALA A 106 -1.79 13.57 10.42
N LYS A 107 -2.97 13.84 10.95
CA LYS A 107 -3.97 12.82 11.24
C LYS A 107 -4.70 12.38 9.98
N ILE A 108 -4.81 11.08 9.77
CA ILE A 108 -5.66 10.50 8.72
C ILE A 108 -7.12 10.63 9.18
N GLU A 109 -7.95 11.36 8.44
CA GLU A 109 -9.36 11.55 8.77
C GLU A 109 -10.31 10.81 7.84
N ARG A 110 -9.97 10.74 6.54
CA ARG A 110 -10.86 10.21 5.48
C ARG A 110 -10.09 9.32 4.51
N VAL A 111 -10.43 8.06 4.54
CA VAL A 111 -9.85 7.03 3.68
C VAL A 111 -10.84 6.65 2.59
N LEU A 112 -10.36 6.52 1.36
CA LEU A 112 -11.10 5.96 0.23
C LEU A 112 -10.43 4.67 -0.22
N THR A 113 -11.21 3.61 -0.45
CA THR A 113 -10.73 2.39 -1.08
C THR A 113 -11.58 2.04 -2.31
N PRO A 114 -11.00 2.14 -3.53
CA PRO A 114 -11.65 1.63 -4.74
C PRO A 114 -11.74 0.11 -4.70
N VAL A 115 -12.91 -0.45 -5.01
CA VAL A 115 -13.17 -1.89 -4.95
C VAL A 115 -13.85 -2.39 -6.21
N THR A 116 -13.35 -3.51 -6.76
CA THR A 116 -13.86 -4.16 -7.98
C THR A 116 -14.33 -5.59 -7.75
N GLY A 117 -14.19 -6.12 -6.53
CA GLY A 117 -14.53 -7.51 -6.19
C GLY A 117 -13.46 -8.55 -6.52
N ASN A 118 -12.38 -8.19 -7.18
CA ASN A 118 -11.25 -9.10 -7.38
C ASN A 118 -10.39 -9.23 -6.11
N GLU A 119 -9.53 -10.25 -6.07
CA GLU A 119 -8.67 -10.55 -4.92
C GLU A 119 -7.76 -9.38 -4.53
N ASN A 120 -7.20 -8.66 -5.50
CA ASN A 120 -6.31 -7.54 -5.22
C ASN A 120 -7.07 -6.38 -4.57
N SER A 121 -8.25 -6.04 -5.07
CA SER A 121 -9.06 -4.99 -4.48
C SER A 121 -9.54 -5.35 -3.07
N ARG A 122 -9.79 -6.64 -2.82
CA ARG A 122 -10.11 -7.14 -1.47
C ARG A 122 -8.95 -6.90 -0.51
N ARG A 123 -7.72 -7.26 -0.90
CA ARG A 123 -6.51 -7.03 -0.09
C ARG A 123 -6.27 -5.54 0.17
N GLY A 124 -6.46 -4.70 -0.86
CA GLY A 124 -6.41 -3.25 -0.68
C GLY A 124 -7.44 -2.75 0.34
N ALA A 125 -8.66 -3.29 0.29
CA ALA A 125 -9.71 -2.93 1.23
C ALA A 125 -9.42 -3.42 2.67
N GLU A 126 -8.83 -4.60 2.84
CA GLU A 126 -8.37 -5.09 4.16
C GLU A 126 -7.37 -4.13 4.78
N VAL A 127 -6.36 -3.71 4.01
CA VAL A 127 -5.37 -2.72 4.47
C VAL A 127 -6.04 -1.37 4.75
N ALA A 128 -6.94 -0.91 3.88
CA ALA A 128 -7.67 0.35 4.07
C ALA A 128 -8.49 0.37 5.36
N VAL A 129 -9.22 -0.71 5.63
CA VAL A 129 -10.05 -0.84 6.84
C VAL A 129 -9.17 -0.89 8.09
N THR A 130 -8.04 -1.60 8.04
CA THR A 130 -7.07 -1.69 9.13
C THR A 130 -6.49 -0.31 9.45
N LEU A 131 -5.99 0.41 8.44
CA LEU A 131 -5.43 1.74 8.61
C LEU A 131 -6.48 2.74 9.14
N ALA A 132 -7.69 2.72 8.57
CA ALA A 132 -8.77 3.60 9.02
C ALA A 132 -9.19 3.29 10.47
N GLY A 133 -9.24 2.02 10.85
CA GLY A 133 -9.54 1.59 12.20
C GLY A 133 -8.51 2.08 13.21
N SER A 134 -7.22 1.89 12.91
CA SER A 134 -6.11 2.35 13.76
C SER A 134 -6.04 3.87 13.89
N ALA A 135 -6.32 4.58 12.79
CA ALA A 135 -6.34 6.05 12.77
C ALA A 135 -7.65 6.67 13.27
N HIS A 136 -8.66 5.87 13.62
CA HIS A 136 -10.03 6.33 13.90
C HIS A 136 -10.62 7.19 12.77
N ALA A 137 -10.24 6.88 11.52
CA ALA A 137 -10.64 7.61 10.34
C ALA A 137 -11.98 7.10 9.76
N ARG A 138 -12.67 7.98 9.05
CA ARG A 138 -13.84 7.60 8.25
C ARG A 138 -13.40 6.93 6.97
N ILE A 139 -13.92 5.74 6.66
CA ILE A 139 -13.59 5.02 5.44
C ILE A 139 -14.80 4.89 4.51
N SER A 140 -14.56 5.09 3.23
CA SER A 140 -15.52 4.85 2.15
C SER A 140 -14.95 3.83 1.17
N ALA A 141 -15.73 2.82 0.81
CA ALA A 141 -15.43 1.88 -0.27
C ALA A 141 -16.21 2.31 -1.53
N LEU A 142 -15.49 2.54 -2.62
CA LEU A 142 -16.05 3.02 -3.89
C LEU A 142 -16.02 1.91 -4.94
N SER A 143 -17.19 1.51 -5.40
CA SER A 143 -17.34 0.67 -6.59
C SER A 143 -17.77 1.54 -7.78
N VAL A 144 -17.00 1.47 -8.87
CA VAL A 144 -17.31 2.15 -10.12
C VAL A 144 -17.76 1.11 -11.15
N THR A 145 -18.81 1.43 -11.88
CA THR A 145 -19.37 0.59 -12.93
C THR A 145 -19.65 1.42 -14.18
N SER A 146 -19.70 0.79 -15.34
CA SER A 146 -20.19 1.49 -16.52
C SER A 146 -21.70 1.75 -16.44
N PRO A 147 -22.21 2.81 -17.10
CA PRO A 147 -23.65 3.05 -17.18
C PRO A 147 -24.43 1.90 -17.82
N GLU A 148 -23.80 1.17 -18.73
CA GLU A 148 -24.35 0.00 -19.42
C GLU A 148 -24.48 -1.18 -18.46
N GLU A 149 -23.42 -1.53 -17.73
CA GLU A 149 -23.40 -2.63 -16.75
C GLU A 149 -24.44 -2.44 -15.64
N ARG A 150 -24.64 -1.17 -15.22
CA ARG A 150 -25.63 -0.84 -14.18
C ARG A 150 -27.05 -1.29 -14.52
N ARG A 151 -27.38 -1.45 -15.81
CA ARG A 151 -28.70 -1.90 -16.28
C ARG A 151 -28.90 -3.40 -16.18
N HIS A 152 -27.82 -4.18 -16.04
CA HIS A 152 -27.88 -5.63 -15.98
C HIS A 152 -28.13 -6.15 -14.57
N HIS A 153 -28.98 -7.17 -14.44
CA HIS A 153 -29.27 -7.81 -13.15
C HIS A 153 -28.03 -8.46 -12.51
N GLN A 154 -27.09 -8.94 -13.32
CA GLN A 154 -25.85 -9.56 -12.88
C GLN A 154 -25.01 -8.55 -12.08
N PHE A 155 -24.91 -7.31 -12.54
CA PHE A 155 -24.19 -6.24 -11.85
C PHE A 155 -24.69 -6.03 -10.42
N ARG A 156 -26.01 -6.06 -10.20
CA ARG A 156 -26.58 -5.90 -8.84
C ARG A 156 -26.12 -6.99 -7.89
N ARG A 157 -25.96 -8.24 -8.40
CA ARG A 157 -25.47 -9.37 -7.60
C ARG A 157 -23.99 -9.20 -7.27
N GLU A 158 -23.17 -8.85 -8.24
CA GLU A 158 -21.72 -8.64 -8.06
C GLU A 158 -21.45 -7.49 -7.11
N THR A 159 -22.10 -6.34 -7.30
CA THR A 159 -21.97 -5.19 -6.40
C THR A 159 -22.41 -5.51 -4.98
N LYS A 160 -23.50 -6.29 -4.83
CA LYS A 160 -23.98 -6.73 -3.52
C LYS A 160 -22.95 -7.65 -2.85
N ALA A 161 -22.38 -8.60 -3.58
CA ALA A 161 -21.35 -9.50 -3.07
C ALA A 161 -20.11 -8.73 -2.61
N VAL A 162 -19.63 -7.77 -3.40
CA VAL A 162 -18.52 -6.87 -3.01
C VAL A 162 -18.87 -6.10 -1.74
N ALA A 163 -20.05 -5.51 -1.65
CA ALA A 163 -20.48 -4.76 -0.48
C ALA A 163 -20.58 -5.63 0.77
N GLU A 164 -21.07 -6.86 0.65
CA GLU A 164 -21.15 -7.81 1.76
C GLU A 164 -19.76 -8.24 2.23
N GLU A 165 -18.83 -8.50 1.30
CA GLU A 165 -17.45 -8.84 1.63
C GLU A 165 -16.76 -7.69 2.39
N ILE A 166 -16.87 -6.46 1.90
CA ILE A 166 -16.29 -5.28 2.58
C ILE A 166 -16.90 -5.08 3.97
N ARG A 167 -18.21 -5.28 4.12
CA ARG A 167 -18.86 -5.21 5.44
C ARG A 167 -18.37 -6.30 6.38
N ARG A 168 -18.11 -7.51 5.86
CA ARG A 168 -17.56 -8.62 6.64
C ARG A 168 -16.17 -8.28 7.16
N ILE A 169 -15.28 -7.77 6.30
CA ILE A 169 -13.95 -7.30 6.68
C ILE A 169 -14.05 -6.21 7.74
N ALA A 170 -14.89 -5.21 7.50
CA ALA A 170 -15.09 -4.10 8.43
C ALA A 170 -15.58 -4.56 9.81
N LYS A 171 -16.51 -5.53 9.84
CA LYS A 171 -17.01 -6.12 11.09
C LYS A 171 -15.91 -6.85 11.86
N GLN A 172 -15.07 -7.61 11.17
CA GLN A 172 -13.94 -8.32 11.78
C GLN A 172 -12.93 -7.36 12.43
N LEU A 173 -12.75 -6.18 11.84
CA LEU A 173 -11.83 -5.14 12.29
C LEU A 173 -12.53 -4.03 13.11
N ASN A 174 -13.77 -4.27 13.55
CA ASN A 174 -14.60 -3.33 14.33
C ASN A 174 -14.64 -1.90 13.75
N THR A 175 -14.68 -1.80 12.42
CA THR A 175 -14.66 -0.52 11.69
C THR A 175 -15.93 -0.35 10.86
N LYS A 176 -16.45 0.89 10.75
CA LYS A 176 -17.63 1.20 9.93
C LYS A 176 -17.22 1.69 8.56
N VAL A 177 -17.66 1.01 7.51
CA VAL A 177 -17.36 1.38 6.11
C VAL A 177 -18.62 1.88 5.41
N ARG A 178 -18.52 3.03 4.76
CA ARG A 178 -19.56 3.57 3.87
C ARG A 178 -19.35 3.04 2.46
N MET A 179 -20.36 2.38 1.89
CA MET A 179 -20.34 1.98 0.47
C MET A 179 -20.82 3.12 -0.42
N ILE A 180 -20.05 3.39 -1.48
CA ILE A 180 -20.39 4.33 -2.55
C ILE A 180 -20.38 3.55 -3.86
N ILE A 181 -21.47 3.64 -4.63
CA ILE A 181 -21.58 3.05 -5.95
C ILE A 181 -21.78 4.17 -6.96
N ARG A 182 -20.89 4.28 -7.93
CA ARG A 182 -20.98 5.27 -9.01
C ARG A 182 -21.06 4.59 -10.36
N ALA A 183 -21.87 5.15 -11.24
CA ALA A 183 -21.86 4.80 -12.65
C ALA A 183 -21.04 5.86 -13.40
N ASP A 184 -19.97 5.46 -14.02
CA ASP A 184 -19.11 6.33 -14.82
C ASP A 184 -18.48 5.55 -15.97
N ARG A 185 -18.15 6.22 -17.08
CA ARG A 185 -17.48 5.61 -18.22
C ARG A 185 -15.98 5.43 -17.97
N VAL A 186 -15.40 6.31 -17.16
CA VAL A 186 -13.97 6.34 -16.86
C VAL A 186 -13.77 6.16 -15.36
N THR A 187 -13.23 5.02 -14.97
CA THR A 187 -13.08 4.63 -13.56
C THR A 187 -12.21 5.60 -12.78
N GLU A 188 -11.08 6.03 -13.35
CA GLU A 188 -10.15 6.96 -12.72
C GLU A 188 -10.78 8.33 -12.47
N ASP A 189 -11.62 8.84 -13.38
CA ASP A 189 -12.28 10.12 -13.21
C ASP A 189 -13.33 10.05 -12.09
N ALA A 190 -14.06 8.95 -12.00
CA ALA A 190 -15.00 8.73 -10.90
C ALA A 190 -14.30 8.70 -9.53
N ILE A 191 -13.11 8.10 -9.46
CA ILE A 191 -12.31 8.05 -8.24
C ILE A 191 -11.79 9.45 -7.90
N LEU A 192 -11.16 10.15 -8.84
CA LEU A 192 -10.64 11.51 -8.66
C LEU A 192 -11.72 12.48 -8.20
N HIS A 193 -12.88 12.46 -8.86
CA HIS A 193 -14.02 13.27 -8.45
C HIS A 193 -14.52 12.93 -7.02
N THR A 194 -14.45 11.64 -6.64
CA THR A 194 -14.83 11.24 -5.28
C THR A 194 -13.81 11.70 -4.24
N ILE A 195 -12.51 11.71 -4.58
CA ILE A 195 -11.44 12.25 -3.74
C ILE A 195 -11.69 13.73 -3.44
N GLU A 196 -11.90 14.53 -4.50
CA GLU A 196 -12.11 15.98 -4.38
C GLU A 196 -13.37 16.32 -3.55
N ARG A 197 -14.51 15.74 -3.92
CA ARG A 197 -15.78 15.99 -3.21
C ARG A 197 -15.79 15.49 -1.78
N GLY A 198 -15.11 14.36 -1.53
CA GLY A 198 -15.02 13.73 -0.21
C GLY A 198 -13.96 14.38 0.68
N LYS A 199 -13.11 15.26 0.13
CA LYS A 199 -11.91 15.77 0.79
C LYS A 199 -11.12 14.59 1.39
N ILE A 200 -10.83 13.60 0.55
CA ILE A 200 -10.11 12.40 0.94
C ILE A 200 -8.64 12.75 1.11
N ASP A 201 -8.05 12.35 2.20
CA ASP A 201 -6.64 12.54 2.52
C ASP A 201 -5.78 11.31 2.21
N LEU A 202 -6.39 10.11 2.19
CA LEU A 202 -5.69 8.88 1.84
C LEU A 202 -6.52 7.97 0.95
N VAL A 203 -5.94 7.54 -0.17
CA VAL A 203 -6.50 6.45 -0.98
C VAL A 203 -5.67 5.18 -0.75
N VAL A 204 -6.34 4.09 -0.43
CA VAL A 204 -5.70 2.77 -0.32
C VAL A 204 -6.32 1.84 -1.33
N MET A 205 -5.53 1.30 -2.24
CA MET A 205 -6.03 0.41 -3.28
C MET A 205 -5.17 -0.83 -3.47
N GLY A 206 -5.81 -1.93 -3.80
CA GLY A 206 -5.14 -3.13 -4.28
C GLY A 206 -4.91 -3.06 -5.79
N ALA A 207 -3.74 -3.45 -6.23
CA ALA A 207 -3.39 -3.50 -7.64
C ALA A 207 -2.60 -4.76 -7.99
N SER A 208 -2.69 -5.20 -9.25
CA SER A 208 -1.84 -6.26 -9.76
C SER A 208 -0.51 -5.68 -10.23
N ARG A 209 0.58 -6.32 -9.90
CA ARG A 209 1.85 -6.05 -10.59
C ARG A 209 1.80 -6.68 -11.97
N ARG A 210 2.12 -5.89 -12.97
CA ARG A 210 2.29 -6.38 -14.34
C ARG A 210 3.74 -6.79 -14.55
N PRO A 211 4.02 -7.97 -15.11
CA PRO A 211 5.38 -8.35 -15.48
C PRO A 211 5.88 -7.42 -16.60
N GLY A 212 7.15 -7.05 -16.55
CA GLY A 212 7.82 -6.17 -17.50
C GLY A 212 9.04 -5.52 -16.88
N ASP A 213 9.82 -4.81 -17.69
CA ASP A 213 11.04 -4.12 -17.25
C ASP A 213 10.73 -2.93 -16.34
N ALA A 214 9.50 -2.39 -16.42
CA ALA A 214 9.03 -1.30 -15.59
C ALA A 214 7.89 -1.76 -14.65
N LEU A 215 7.96 -1.30 -13.39
CA LEU A 215 6.88 -1.52 -12.44
C LEU A 215 5.60 -0.83 -12.91
N SER A 216 4.55 -1.59 -13.11
CA SER A 216 3.22 -1.07 -13.48
C SER A 216 2.13 -1.74 -12.66
N PHE A 217 1.17 -0.94 -12.21
CA PHE A 217 -0.01 -1.37 -11.45
C PHE A 217 -1.33 -1.29 -12.24
N GLY A 218 -1.24 -1.04 -13.54
CA GLY A 218 -2.40 -0.87 -14.42
C GLY A 218 -2.85 0.60 -14.56
N SER A 219 -3.76 0.84 -15.51
CA SER A 219 -4.15 2.19 -15.93
C SER A 219 -4.72 3.05 -14.80
N VAL A 220 -5.64 2.51 -14.03
CA VAL A 220 -6.28 3.24 -12.91
C VAL A 220 -5.26 3.64 -11.85
N ALA A 221 -4.43 2.70 -11.38
CA ALA A 221 -3.40 3.00 -10.39
C ALA A 221 -2.40 4.04 -10.91
N ASN A 222 -1.93 3.88 -12.15
CA ASN A 222 -1.03 4.84 -12.78
C ASN A 222 -1.66 6.23 -12.96
N ALA A 223 -2.96 6.31 -13.27
CA ALA A 223 -3.67 7.57 -13.35
C ALA A 223 -3.77 8.26 -11.99
N LEU A 224 -4.07 7.51 -10.93
CA LEU A 224 -4.12 8.05 -9.56
C LEU A 224 -2.74 8.49 -9.08
N ILE A 225 -1.69 7.71 -9.35
CA ILE A 225 -0.31 8.10 -9.05
C ILE A 225 0.04 9.45 -9.67
N ARG A 226 -0.44 9.75 -10.88
CA ARG A 226 -0.16 11.03 -11.54
C ARG A 226 -1.05 12.18 -11.06
N LYS A 227 -2.34 11.91 -10.83
CA LYS A 227 -3.36 12.95 -10.74
C LYS A 227 -3.97 13.15 -9.36
N ALA A 228 -3.88 12.16 -8.45
CA ALA A 228 -4.54 12.27 -7.15
C ALA A 228 -3.93 13.41 -6.31
N PRO A 229 -4.74 14.30 -5.75
CA PRO A 229 -4.26 15.41 -4.92
C PRO A 229 -3.95 14.99 -3.47
N CYS A 230 -4.21 13.75 -3.11
CA CYS A 230 -4.01 13.20 -1.77
C CYS A 230 -2.99 12.04 -1.78
N SER A 231 -2.60 11.60 -0.61
CA SER A 231 -1.69 10.46 -0.44
C SER A 231 -2.30 9.15 -0.92
N LEU A 232 -1.43 8.24 -1.38
CA LEU A 232 -1.83 6.95 -1.94
C LEU A 232 -1.05 5.82 -1.26
N VAL A 233 -1.74 4.71 -1.00
CA VAL A 233 -1.13 3.41 -0.65
C VAL A 233 -1.59 2.39 -1.68
N ILE A 234 -0.66 1.85 -2.46
CA ILE A 234 -0.93 0.82 -3.46
C ILE A 234 -0.39 -0.50 -2.94
N VAL A 235 -1.28 -1.46 -2.72
CA VAL A 235 -0.94 -2.79 -2.20
C VAL A 235 -0.97 -3.79 -3.35
N ALA A 236 0.16 -4.43 -3.60
CA ALA A 236 0.28 -5.48 -4.60
C ALA A 236 0.68 -6.80 -3.93
N PRO A 237 -0.04 -7.89 -4.18
CA PRO A 237 0.29 -9.19 -3.62
C PRO A 237 1.59 -9.74 -4.21
N GLN A 238 2.08 -10.80 -3.59
CA GLN A 238 3.18 -11.60 -4.12
C GLN A 238 2.90 -12.04 -5.56
N MET A 239 3.93 -12.01 -6.41
CA MET A 239 3.81 -12.51 -7.79
C MET A 239 3.56 -14.02 -7.77
N ARG A 240 2.50 -14.47 -8.44
CA ARG A 240 2.22 -15.90 -8.60
C ARG A 240 3.32 -16.52 -9.46
N GLY A 241 4.04 -17.49 -8.94
CA GLY A 241 5.15 -18.18 -9.62
C GLY A 241 6.42 -18.33 -8.77
N ALA A 242 6.55 -17.60 -7.69
CA ALA A 242 7.62 -17.82 -6.72
C ALA A 242 7.20 -18.86 -5.68
N THR A 243 7.31 -20.12 -6.04
CA THR A 243 7.26 -21.19 -5.06
C THR A 243 8.40 -20.94 -4.07
N ARG A 244 8.09 -20.67 -2.81
CA ARG A 244 9.10 -20.72 -1.74
C ARG A 244 9.73 -22.11 -1.81
N SER A 245 10.97 -22.21 -2.28
CA SER A 245 11.79 -23.36 -1.98
C SER A 245 11.91 -23.40 -0.47
N ALA A 246 11.20 -24.34 0.15
CA ALA A 246 11.39 -24.63 1.56
C ALA A 246 12.87 -24.95 1.73
N THR A 247 13.60 -24.04 2.34
CA THR A 247 14.97 -24.31 2.78
C THR A 247 14.84 -25.33 3.89
N THR A 248 14.94 -26.59 3.52
CA THR A 248 15.17 -27.69 4.46
C THR A 248 16.46 -27.32 5.19
N GLY A 249 16.36 -27.10 6.48
CA GLY A 249 17.51 -26.84 7.34
C GLY A 249 18.50 -28.00 7.23
N PRO A 250 19.80 -27.76 7.45
CA PRO A 250 20.80 -28.83 7.40
C PRO A 250 20.49 -29.87 8.48
N ASP A 251 20.29 -31.09 8.03
CA ASP A 251 20.26 -32.31 8.85
C ASP A 251 21.55 -32.35 9.69
N VAL A 252 21.38 -32.19 11.00
CA VAL A 252 22.49 -32.46 11.93
C VAL A 252 22.61 -33.96 12.01
N ALA A 253 23.46 -34.51 11.15
CA ALA A 253 23.90 -35.91 11.28
C ALA A 253 24.61 -36.05 12.61
N ALA A 254 24.00 -36.74 13.55
CA ALA A 254 24.65 -37.28 14.73
C ALA A 254 25.64 -38.35 14.27
N ALA A 255 26.93 -38.08 14.45
CA ALA A 255 27.96 -39.10 14.42
C ALA A 255 28.09 -39.72 15.82
N GLY A 256 27.80 -41.00 15.90
CA GLY A 256 28.11 -41.83 17.07
C GLY A 256 29.62 -42.10 17.20
#